data_7c7ac6d095fdca76aa757296f43e95f4
#
_entry.id   7c7ac6d095fdca76aa757296f43e95f4
#
_cell.length_a   1.000
_cell.length_b   1.000
_cell.length_c   1.000
_cell.angle_alpha   90.00
_cell.angle_beta   90.00
_cell.angle_gamma   90.00
#
_symmetry.space_group_name_H-M   'P 1'
#
loop_
_entity.id
_entity.type
_entity.pdbx_description
1 polymer ?
#
loop_
_entity_poly.entity_id
_entity_poly.type
_entity_poly.pdbx_seq_one_letter_code
_entity_poly.pdbx_strand_id
1 'polypeptide(L)'
;ILITCILLLTLIIIGTSLKNMYVSFRCSNFIYSLDYYFTHWKDKDLRLIEVESFSVISKKNNTVEIEAYGFTYKKPYEKTYLIGTFTQDSKGRWQMKSVKQKS
;
A
#
# COMPACT_ATOMS: atom_id res chain seq x y z
N ILE A 1 29.96 30.76 7.47
CA ILE A 1 29.51 29.73 8.42
C ILE A 1 27.97 29.71 8.52
N LEU A 2 27.37 30.89 8.68
CA LEU A 2 25.89 31.00 8.75
C LEU A 2 25.23 30.52 7.45
N ILE A 3 25.78 30.89 6.30
CA ILE A 3 25.27 30.51 4.99
C ILE A 3 25.35 28.99 4.81
N THR A 4 26.47 28.38 5.26
CA THR A 4 26.66 26.93 5.18
C THR A 4 25.65 26.19 6.02
N CYS A 5 25.34 26.66 7.24
CA CYS A 5 24.31 26.06 8.09
C CYS A 5 22.92 26.15 7.50
N ILE A 6 22.57 27.27 6.89
CA ILE A 6 21.28 27.46 6.22
C ILE A 6 21.16 26.52 5.03
N LEU A 7 22.22 26.36 4.24
CA LEU A 7 22.23 25.43 3.11
C LEU A 7 22.03 23.99 3.55
N LEU A 8 22.69 23.56 4.64
CA LEU A 8 22.53 22.20 5.17
C LEU A 8 21.11 21.95 5.66
N LEU A 9 20.51 22.91 6.37
CA LEU A 9 19.12 22.80 6.84
C LEU A 9 18.16 22.71 5.66
N THR A 10 18.37 23.51 4.62
CA THR A 10 17.53 23.48 3.42
C THR A 10 17.62 22.13 2.72
N LEU A 11 18.80 21.53 2.62
CA LEU A 11 18.98 20.21 2.02
C LEU A 11 18.25 19.12 2.79
N ILE A 12 18.27 19.17 4.12
CA ILE A 12 17.58 18.21 4.98
C ILE A 12 16.05 18.31 4.77
N ILE A 13 15.51 19.52 4.73
CA ILE A 13 14.08 19.75 4.51
C ILE A 13 13.65 19.24 3.13
N ILE A 14 14.42 19.53 2.09
CA ILE A 14 14.13 19.07 0.74
C ILE A 14 14.16 17.54 0.67
N GLY A 15 15.16 16.90 1.29
CA GLY A 15 15.27 15.45 1.31
C GLY A 15 14.07 14.78 1.96
N THR A 16 13.59 15.31 3.10
CA THR A 16 12.43 14.80 3.80
C THR A 16 11.16 14.97 2.97
N SER A 17 10.98 16.13 2.34
CA SER A 17 9.83 16.41 1.47
C SER A 17 9.80 15.49 0.26
N LEU A 18 10.95 15.24 -0.36
CA LEU A 18 11.04 14.33 -1.51
C LEU A 18 10.67 12.90 -1.14
N LYS A 19 11.07 12.43 0.05
CA LYS A 19 10.70 11.10 0.53
C LYS A 19 9.18 10.97 0.67
N ASN A 20 8.52 11.95 1.28
CA ASN A 20 7.07 11.96 1.44
C ASN A 20 6.37 12.03 0.09
N MET A 21 6.85 12.83 -0.83
CA MET A 21 6.32 12.91 -2.19
C MET A 21 6.49 11.61 -2.95
N TYR A 22 7.62 10.92 -2.77
CA TYR A 22 7.89 9.65 -3.43
C TYR A 22 6.90 8.59 -2.97
N VAL A 23 6.65 8.46 -1.67
CA VAL A 23 5.69 7.49 -1.13
C VAL A 23 4.28 7.80 -1.65
N SER A 24 3.86 9.06 -1.62
CA SER A 24 2.56 9.48 -2.12
C SER A 24 2.42 9.19 -3.62
N PHE A 25 3.47 9.46 -4.40
CA PHE A 25 3.47 9.17 -5.84
C PHE A 25 3.36 7.68 -6.10
N ARG A 26 4.09 6.85 -5.32
CA ARG A 26 4.04 5.39 -5.47
C ARG A 26 2.65 4.84 -5.18
N CYS A 27 1.92 5.43 -4.24
CA CYS A 27 0.55 5.02 -3.94
C CYS A 27 -0.44 5.35 -5.05
N SER A 28 -0.07 6.18 -6.04
CA SER A 28 -0.87 6.38 -7.24
C SER A 28 -0.76 5.20 -8.20
N ASN A 29 0.28 4.37 -8.06
CA ASN A 29 0.42 3.12 -8.80
C ASN A 29 -0.38 2.04 -8.09
N PHE A 30 -1.38 1.49 -8.78
CA PHE A 30 -2.30 0.52 -8.16
C PHE A 30 -1.58 -0.74 -7.68
N ILE A 31 -0.64 -1.27 -8.45
CA ILE A 31 0.09 -2.49 -8.10
C ILE A 31 0.94 -2.29 -6.85
N TYR A 32 1.61 -1.15 -6.74
CA TYR A 32 2.37 -0.83 -5.53
C TYR A 32 1.44 -0.72 -4.32
N SER A 33 0.33 -0.02 -4.48
CA SER A 33 -0.65 0.17 -3.42
C SER A 33 -1.22 -1.16 -2.95
N LEU A 34 -1.55 -2.06 -3.88
CA LEU A 34 -2.05 -3.39 -3.58
C LEU A 34 -1.04 -4.18 -2.74
N ASP A 35 0.21 -4.26 -3.19
CA ASP A 35 1.27 -4.96 -2.48
C ASP A 35 1.49 -4.36 -1.09
N TYR A 36 1.58 -3.04 -1.01
CA TYR A 36 1.80 -2.34 0.25
C TYR A 36 0.70 -2.65 1.26
N TYR A 37 -0.56 -2.48 0.88
CA TYR A 37 -1.68 -2.63 1.82
C TYR A 37 -1.88 -4.08 2.25
N PHE A 38 -1.74 -5.05 1.36
CA PHE A 38 -1.90 -6.46 1.75
C PHE A 38 -0.77 -6.94 2.64
N THR A 39 0.42 -6.38 2.54
CA THR A 39 1.56 -6.79 3.36
C THR A 39 1.74 -5.94 4.62
N HIS A 40 1.03 -4.81 4.73
CA HIS A 40 1.14 -3.88 5.87
C HIS A 40 -0.20 -3.58 6.53
N TRP A 41 -1.21 -4.43 6.32
CA TRP A 41 -2.52 -4.20 6.91
C TRP A 41 -2.45 -4.22 8.43
N LYS A 42 -3.24 -3.36 9.07
CA LYS A 42 -3.23 -3.20 10.53
C LYS A 42 -3.61 -4.46 11.31
N ASP A 43 -4.49 -5.29 10.75
CA ASP A 43 -4.87 -6.57 11.36
C ASP A 43 -3.94 -7.66 10.83
N LYS A 44 -3.08 -8.20 11.70
CA LYS A 44 -2.11 -9.21 11.31
C LYS A 44 -2.74 -10.51 10.85
N ASP A 45 -3.97 -10.81 11.26
CA ASP A 45 -4.69 -12.00 10.81
C ASP A 45 -5.14 -11.88 9.36
N LEU A 46 -5.23 -10.65 8.85
CA LEU A 46 -5.62 -10.35 7.47
C LEU A 46 -4.46 -9.73 6.68
N ARG A 47 -3.24 -10.14 7.00
CA ARG A 47 -2.02 -9.63 6.37
C ARG A 47 -1.29 -10.79 5.68
N LEU A 48 -0.72 -10.51 4.51
CA LEU A 48 0.13 -11.45 3.78
C LEU A 48 1.61 -11.09 3.99
N ILE A 49 2.49 -12.09 3.90
CA ILE A 49 3.92 -11.83 3.85
C ILE A 49 4.27 -11.20 2.52
N GLU A 50 3.68 -11.73 1.45
CA GLU A 50 3.93 -11.31 0.09
C GLU A 50 2.71 -11.64 -0.76
N VAL A 51 2.39 -10.79 -1.72
CA VAL A 51 1.33 -11.07 -2.69
C VAL A 51 1.95 -11.85 -3.86
N GLU A 52 1.63 -13.13 -3.97
CA GLU A 52 2.12 -13.96 -5.07
C GLU A 52 1.36 -13.70 -6.36
N SER A 53 0.05 -13.56 -6.26
CA SER A 53 -0.80 -13.28 -7.41
C SER A 53 -2.06 -12.56 -6.95
N PHE A 54 -2.75 -11.93 -7.88
CA PHE A 54 -4.01 -11.26 -7.59
C PHE A 54 -4.90 -11.28 -8.84
N SER A 55 -6.21 -11.11 -8.60
CA SER A 55 -7.18 -10.96 -9.68
C SER A 55 -8.22 -9.91 -9.30
N VAL A 56 -8.76 -9.22 -10.30
CA VAL A 56 -9.82 -8.23 -10.11
C VAL A 56 -11.15 -8.97 -10.09
N ILE A 57 -11.88 -8.87 -8.98
CA ILE A 57 -13.20 -9.48 -8.85
C ILE A 57 -14.27 -8.58 -9.42
N SER A 58 -14.24 -7.29 -9.06
CA SER A 58 -15.19 -6.32 -9.57
C SER A 58 -14.56 -4.92 -9.61
N LYS A 59 -15.10 -4.08 -10.49
CA LYS A 59 -14.66 -2.69 -10.63
C LYS A 59 -15.88 -1.83 -10.87
N LYS A 60 -16.12 -0.87 -9.98
CA LYS A 60 -17.20 0.12 -10.11
C LYS A 60 -16.67 1.50 -9.78
N ASN A 61 -16.77 2.44 -10.75
CA ASN A 61 -16.32 3.81 -10.53
C ASN A 61 -14.89 3.83 -9.99
N ASN A 62 -14.71 4.36 -8.77
CA ASN A 62 -13.41 4.45 -8.12
C ASN A 62 -13.16 3.32 -7.12
N THR A 63 -14.01 2.28 -7.12
CA THR A 63 -13.90 1.16 -6.19
C THR A 63 -13.56 -0.11 -6.95
N VAL A 64 -12.54 -0.83 -6.46
CA VAL A 64 -12.07 -2.07 -7.05
C VAL A 64 -11.95 -3.13 -5.97
N GLU A 65 -12.52 -4.31 -6.20
CA GLU A 65 -12.34 -5.46 -5.31
C GLU A 65 -11.28 -6.38 -5.92
N ILE A 66 -10.28 -6.73 -5.12
CA ILE A 66 -9.14 -7.54 -5.53
C ILE A 66 -9.06 -8.77 -4.64
N GLU A 67 -8.93 -9.92 -5.28
CA GLU A 67 -8.58 -11.17 -4.58
C GLU A 67 -7.07 -11.34 -4.67
N ALA A 68 -6.40 -11.32 -3.52
CA ALA A 68 -4.95 -11.52 -3.44
C ALA A 68 -4.64 -12.88 -2.85
N TYR A 69 -3.61 -13.52 -3.38
CA TYR A 69 -3.18 -14.85 -2.96
C TYR A 69 -1.74 -14.78 -2.48
N GLY A 70 -1.48 -15.43 -1.33
CA GLY A 70 -0.15 -15.47 -0.76
C GLY A 70 -0.14 -16.22 0.56
N PHE A 71 1.02 -16.21 1.23
CA PHE A 71 1.16 -16.85 2.54
C PHE A 71 0.70 -15.90 3.64
N THR A 72 0.08 -16.48 4.67
CA THR A 72 -0.33 -15.72 5.85
C THR A 72 0.88 -15.13 6.57
N TYR A 73 0.70 -13.95 7.17
CA TYR A 73 1.76 -13.29 7.96
C TYR A 73 2.07 -14.04 9.25
N LYS A 74 1.05 -14.63 9.89
CA LYS A 74 1.20 -15.36 11.15
C LYS A 74 1.45 -16.84 10.89
N LYS A 75 2.18 -17.48 11.82
CA LYS A 75 2.37 -18.93 11.81
C LYS A 75 1.10 -19.67 12.20
N PRO A 76 0.79 -20.82 11.62
CA PRO A 76 1.56 -21.44 10.53
C PRO A 76 1.38 -20.68 9.23
N TYR A 77 2.46 -20.58 8.43
CA TYR A 77 2.42 -19.86 7.16
C TYR A 77 1.68 -20.70 6.13
N GLU A 78 0.45 -20.38 5.91
CA GLU A 78 -0.42 -21.09 4.98
C GLU A 78 -0.80 -20.21 3.81
N LYS A 79 -1.02 -20.80 2.65
CA LYS A 79 -1.53 -20.06 1.50
C LYS A 79 -2.99 -19.72 1.72
N THR A 80 -3.34 -18.48 1.45
CA THR A 80 -4.69 -18.00 1.65
C THR A 80 -5.07 -16.98 0.60
N TYR A 81 -6.38 -16.75 0.46
CA TYR A 81 -6.93 -15.70 -0.40
C TYR A 81 -7.55 -14.63 0.48
N LEU A 82 -7.18 -13.39 0.23
CA LEU A 82 -7.76 -12.23 0.89
C LEU A 82 -8.44 -11.36 -0.16
N ILE A 83 -9.60 -10.83 0.18
CA ILE A 83 -10.34 -9.91 -0.70
C ILE A 83 -10.24 -8.51 -0.10
N GLY A 84 -9.59 -7.62 -0.83
CA GLY A 84 -9.43 -6.22 -0.41
C GLY A 84 -10.27 -5.30 -1.27
N THR A 85 -10.88 -4.30 -0.65
CA THR A 85 -11.64 -3.27 -1.34
C THR A 85 -10.80 -2.00 -1.38
N PHE A 86 -10.48 -1.55 -2.59
CA PHE A 86 -9.65 -0.37 -2.83
C PHE A 86 -10.49 0.76 -3.39
N THR A 87 -10.21 1.97 -2.93
CA THR A 87 -10.81 3.18 -3.49
C THR A 87 -9.72 4.16 -3.91
N GLN A 88 -9.99 4.93 -4.95
CA GLN A 88 -9.08 5.98 -5.43
C GLN A 88 -9.56 7.33 -4.92
N ASP A 89 -8.66 8.11 -4.31
CA ASP A 89 -9.01 9.43 -3.82
C ASP A 89 -8.95 10.48 -4.95
N SER A 90 -9.28 11.73 -4.61
CA SER A 90 -9.29 12.83 -5.59
C SER A 90 -7.91 13.13 -6.17
N LYS A 91 -6.85 12.70 -5.51
CA LYS A 91 -5.47 12.87 -5.98
C LYS A 91 -4.95 11.67 -6.78
N GLY A 92 -5.81 10.69 -7.04
CA GLY A 92 -5.45 9.50 -7.81
C GLY A 92 -4.75 8.42 -7.01
N ARG A 93 -4.71 8.54 -5.68
CA ARG A 93 -4.05 7.55 -4.83
C ARG A 93 -5.02 6.45 -4.43
N TRP A 94 -4.54 5.22 -4.49
CA TRP A 94 -5.32 4.06 -4.11
C TRP A 94 -5.17 3.77 -2.61
N GLN A 95 -6.29 3.46 -1.96
CA GLN A 95 -6.31 3.11 -0.54
C GLN A 95 -7.17 1.87 -0.35
N MET A 96 -6.68 0.93 0.45
CA MET A 96 -7.48 -0.24 0.82
C MET A 96 -8.37 0.14 2.01
N LYS A 97 -9.68 0.06 1.82
CA LYS A 97 -10.66 0.43 2.84
C LYS A 97 -11.00 -0.73 3.75
N SER A 98 -10.99 -1.94 3.22
CA SER A 98 -11.29 -3.14 4.01
C SER A 98 -10.66 -4.35 3.36
N VAL A 99 -10.47 -5.39 4.16
CA VAL A 99 -9.97 -6.68 3.69
C VAL A 99 -10.69 -7.77 4.47
N LYS A 100 -11.00 -8.87 3.80
CA LYS A 100 -11.62 -10.04 4.42
C LYS A 100 -11.00 -11.30 3.84
N GLN A 101 -11.03 -12.37 4.62
CA GLN A 101 -10.58 -13.67 4.15
C GLN A 101 -11.67 -14.27 3.26
N LYS A 102 -11.24 -14.87 2.16
CA LYS A 102 -12.19 -15.58 1.28
C LYS A 102 -12.66 -16.86 1.96
N SER A 103 -13.95 -16.98 2.10
CA SER A 103 -14.58 -18.17 2.69
C SER A 103 -14.75 -19.27 1.68
#